data_95e7efd38c2bde19fa30262c9e1a036e
#
_entry.id   95e7efd38c2bde19fa30262c9e1a036e
#
_cell.length_a   1.000
_cell.length_b   1.000
_cell.length_c   1.000
_cell.angle_alpha   90.00
_cell.angle_beta   90.00
_cell.angle_gamma   90.00
#
_symmetry.space_group_name_H-M   'P 1'
#
loop_
_entity.id
_entity.type
_entity.pdbx_description
1 polymer ?
#
loop_
_entity_poly.entity_id
_entity_poly.type
_entity_poly.pdbx_seq_one_letter_code
_entity_poly.pdbx_strand_id
1 'polypeptide(L)'
;MGTKSPLNITEDACAYALSQATELAGMTIYKGQSSSTLELPSIIVSCETLNFPSDIPRGSGNYVAQVKVGVFTSIDGASALANHRNVCQIVMSVMDNVTSVKAGFTNGGDATAYDSLMTSIDTGQGDRAFMTSINYNVTLVLSAVXLLLHN
;
A
#
# COMPACT_ATOMS: atom_id res chain seq x y z
N MET A 1 4.92 14.58 21.19
CA MET A 1 4.32 13.71 20.21
C MET A 1 5.08 13.79 18.90
N GLY A 2 5.44 12.66 18.40
CA GLY A 2 6.18 12.63 17.17
C GLY A 2 5.33 12.96 15.96
N THR A 3 5.98 13.34 14.90
CA THR A 3 5.34 13.54 13.62
C THR A 3 5.54 12.31 12.78
N LYS A 4 4.50 11.90 12.06
CA LYS A 4 4.63 10.81 11.13
C LYS A 4 5.11 11.33 9.79
N SER A 5 6.06 10.62 9.22
CA SER A 5 6.43 10.89 7.84
C SER A 5 5.23 10.65 6.92
N PRO A 6 5.03 11.46 5.90
CA PRO A 6 3.99 11.17 4.91
C PRO A 6 4.15 9.79 4.28
N LEU A 7 5.37 9.27 4.21
CA LEU A 7 5.58 7.91 3.72
C LEU A 7 4.94 6.89 4.67
N ASN A 8 5.15 7.08 5.99
CA ASN A 8 4.55 6.18 6.97
C ASN A 8 3.04 6.33 7.00
N ILE A 9 2.53 7.55 6.86
CA ILE A 9 1.08 7.78 6.82
C ILE A 9 0.47 6.98 5.68
N THR A 10 1.13 7.01 4.53
CA THR A 10 0.63 6.29 3.35
C THR A 10 0.69 4.79 3.56
N GLU A 11 1.79 4.28 4.09
CA GLU A 11 1.91 2.85 4.34
C GLU A 11 0.86 2.37 5.33
N ASP A 12 0.67 3.13 6.42
CA ASP A 12 -0.31 2.76 7.42
C ASP A 12 -1.72 2.73 6.84
N ALA A 13 -2.05 3.71 6.02
CA ALA A 13 -3.39 3.80 5.44
C ALA A 13 -3.68 2.65 4.50
N CYS A 14 -2.72 2.32 3.64
CA CYS A 14 -2.92 1.25 2.68
C CYS A 14 -2.94 -0.10 3.38
N ALA A 15 -2.08 -0.29 4.38
CA ALA A 15 -2.09 -1.53 5.15
C ALA A 15 -3.42 -1.71 5.87
N TYR A 16 -3.95 -0.61 6.42
CA TYR A 16 -5.25 -0.68 7.07
C TYR A 16 -6.35 -1.09 6.08
N ALA A 17 -6.34 -0.46 4.90
CA ALA A 17 -7.35 -0.77 3.89
C ALA A 17 -7.32 -2.26 3.55
N LEU A 18 -6.12 -2.81 3.37
CA LEU A 18 -5.98 -4.23 3.04
C LEU A 18 -6.41 -5.10 4.21
N SER A 19 -6.13 -4.68 5.45
CA SER A 19 -6.48 -5.47 6.61
C SER A 19 -7.98 -5.58 6.81
N GLN A 20 -8.76 -4.66 6.23
CA GLN A 20 -10.22 -4.68 6.37
C GLN A 20 -10.88 -5.65 5.40
N ALA A 21 -10.15 -6.17 4.43
CA ALA A 21 -10.71 -7.14 3.49
C ALA A 21 -10.73 -8.51 4.16
N THR A 22 -11.93 -9.07 4.35
CA THR A 22 -12.05 -10.35 5.04
C THR A 22 -11.35 -11.46 4.27
N GLU A 23 -11.29 -11.37 2.95
CA GLU A 23 -10.64 -12.39 2.14
C GLU A 23 -9.13 -12.43 2.36
N LEU A 24 -8.55 -11.38 2.95
CA LEU A 24 -7.13 -11.33 3.24
C LEU A 24 -6.80 -11.59 4.70
N ALA A 25 -7.78 -12.10 5.47
CA ALA A 25 -7.61 -12.26 6.91
C ALA A 25 -6.46 -13.21 7.28
N GLY A 26 -6.14 -14.17 6.41
CA GLY A 26 -5.06 -15.11 6.66
C GLY A 26 -3.67 -14.59 6.31
N MET A 27 -3.57 -13.39 5.77
CA MET A 27 -2.29 -12.83 5.33
C MET A 27 -1.65 -12.04 6.45
N THR A 28 -0.32 -12.11 6.53
CA THR A 28 0.43 -11.22 7.42
C THR A 28 0.79 -9.98 6.62
N ILE A 29 0.45 -8.81 7.13
CA ILE A 29 0.68 -7.56 6.42
C ILE A 29 1.83 -6.81 7.10
N TYR A 30 2.89 -6.57 6.35
CA TYR A 30 4.06 -5.83 6.81
C TYR A 30 4.05 -4.44 6.18
N LYS A 31 4.67 -3.49 6.87
CA LYS A 31 4.81 -2.12 6.36
C LYS A 31 6.27 -1.78 6.20
N GLY A 32 6.58 -1.09 5.12
CA GLY A 32 7.96 -0.74 4.84
C GLY A 32 8.73 -1.93 4.34
N GLN A 33 10.02 -1.74 4.16
CA GLN A 33 10.88 -2.85 3.74
C GLN A 33 11.25 -3.67 4.97
N SER A 34 11.14 -4.99 4.81
CA SER A 34 11.50 -5.90 5.87
C SER A 34 12.74 -6.67 5.47
N SER A 35 13.73 -6.70 6.35
CA SER A 35 14.91 -7.50 6.13
C SER A 35 14.79 -8.88 6.76
N SER A 36 13.77 -9.14 7.54
CA SER A 36 13.62 -10.43 8.18
C SER A 36 12.94 -11.41 7.24
N THR A 37 12.97 -12.67 7.62
CA THR A 37 12.32 -13.71 6.85
C THR A 37 10.81 -13.54 6.92
N LEU A 38 10.18 -13.52 5.77
CA LEU A 38 8.74 -13.34 5.70
C LEU A 38 8.02 -14.63 6.07
N GLU A 39 6.93 -14.49 6.79
CA GLU A 39 5.99 -15.58 6.94
C GLU A 39 5.07 -15.61 5.73
N LEU A 40 4.85 -16.78 5.19
CA LEU A 40 3.95 -16.93 4.05
C LEU A 40 2.59 -17.41 4.54
N PRO A 41 1.51 -16.92 3.99
CA PRO A 41 1.42 -15.87 2.97
C PRO A 41 1.52 -14.49 3.58
N SER A 42 2.05 -13.55 2.84
CA SER A 42 2.25 -12.20 3.36
C SER A 42 2.07 -11.15 2.29
N ILE A 43 1.85 -9.93 2.76
CA ILE A 43 1.77 -8.73 1.94
C ILE A 43 2.71 -7.71 2.56
N ILE A 44 3.50 -7.04 1.72
CA ILE A 44 4.32 -5.91 2.17
C ILE A 44 3.82 -4.66 1.48
N VAL A 45 3.48 -3.65 2.27
CA VAL A 45 3.11 -2.35 1.75
C VAL A 45 4.27 -1.40 1.98
N SER A 46 4.76 -0.77 0.93
CA SER A 46 5.85 0.19 1.08
C SER A 46 5.61 1.42 0.24
N CYS A 47 6.07 2.54 0.76
CA CYS A 47 5.99 3.82 0.07
C CYS A 47 7.31 4.53 0.28
N GLU A 48 8.10 4.63 -0.79
CA GLU A 48 9.43 5.22 -0.68
C GLU A 48 9.53 6.56 -1.38
N THR A 49 8.49 6.95 -2.12
CA THR A 49 8.54 8.16 -2.93
C THR A 49 7.24 8.94 -2.83
N LEU A 50 7.40 10.22 -2.59
CA LEU A 50 6.29 11.18 -2.70
C LEU A 50 6.69 12.21 -3.74
N ASN A 51 5.79 12.51 -4.64
CA ASN A 51 6.02 13.52 -5.66
C ASN A 51 5.05 14.67 -5.47
N PHE A 52 5.52 15.88 -5.76
CA PHE A 52 4.67 17.05 -5.77
C PHE A 52 4.22 17.29 -7.21
N PRO A 53 2.92 17.47 -7.45
CA PRO A 53 2.50 17.86 -8.79
C PRO A 53 3.15 19.20 -9.17
N SER A 54 3.63 19.30 -10.40
CA SER A 54 4.42 20.46 -10.79
C SER A 54 3.59 21.73 -10.88
N ASP A 55 2.27 21.59 -11.07
CA ASP A 55 1.39 22.75 -11.21
C ASP A 55 0.73 23.16 -9.90
N ILE A 56 1.18 22.57 -8.77
CA ILE A 56 0.60 22.87 -7.47
C ILE A 56 1.71 23.45 -6.59
N PRO A 57 1.47 24.57 -5.89
CA PRO A 57 2.52 25.14 -5.05
C PRO A 57 3.00 24.17 -3.99
N ARG A 58 4.29 24.20 -3.72
CA ARG A 58 4.85 23.39 -2.65
C ARG A 58 4.31 23.89 -1.32
N GLY A 59 4.10 22.97 -0.41
CA GLY A 59 3.54 23.31 0.87
C GLY A 59 2.04 23.30 0.91
N SER A 60 1.39 23.01 -0.21
CA SER A 60 -0.07 22.91 -0.25
C SER A 60 -0.58 21.61 0.38
N GLY A 61 0.31 20.65 0.62
CA GLY A 61 -0.08 19.37 1.18
C GLY A 61 -0.51 18.33 0.16
N ASN A 62 -0.43 18.66 -1.12
CA ASN A 62 -0.82 17.73 -2.18
C ASN A 62 0.38 16.90 -2.60
N TYR A 63 0.21 15.58 -2.60
CA TYR A 63 1.28 14.65 -2.96
C TYR A 63 0.73 13.53 -3.81
N VAL A 64 1.62 12.94 -4.61
CA VAL A 64 1.35 11.66 -5.24
C VAL A 64 2.33 10.66 -4.64
N ALA A 65 1.82 9.70 -3.92
CA ALA A 65 2.63 8.67 -3.28
C ALA A 65 2.75 7.47 -4.19
N GLN A 66 3.97 6.99 -4.39
CA GLN A 66 4.19 5.76 -5.13
C GLN A 66 4.20 4.61 -4.14
N VAL A 67 3.17 3.79 -4.19
CA VAL A 67 2.95 2.70 -3.25
C VAL A 67 3.19 1.38 -3.96
N LYS A 68 3.97 0.53 -3.32
CA LYS A 68 4.19 -0.82 -3.82
C LYS A 68 3.54 -1.80 -2.86
N VAL A 69 2.72 -2.70 -3.39
CA VAL A 69 2.12 -3.77 -2.61
C VAL A 69 2.70 -5.08 -3.12
N GLY A 70 3.52 -5.72 -2.30
CA GLY A 70 4.11 -7.00 -2.65
C GLY A 70 3.28 -8.14 -2.05
N VAL A 71 2.95 -9.13 -2.88
CA VAL A 71 2.17 -10.29 -2.46
C VAL A 71 3.06 -11.52 -2.57
N PHE A 72 3.16 -12.28 -1.48
CA PHE A 72 4.04 -13.44 -1.40
C PHE A 72 3.23 -14.63 -0.90
N THR A 73 3.14 -15.68 -1.72
CA THR A 73 2.44 -16.89 -1.32
C THR A 73 3.26 -18.12 -1.68
N SER A 74 2.98 -19.22 -1.00
CA SER A 74 3.74 -20.46 -1.19
C SER A 74 3.62 -21.01 -2.60
N ILE A 75 4.69 -21.62 -3.09
CA ILE A 75 4.66 -22.31 -4.38
C ILE A 75 4.19 -23.76 -4.23
N ASP A 76 3.94 -24.22 -3.00
CA ASP A 76 3.60 -25.60 -2.76
C ASP A 76 2.14 -25.90 -3.07
N GLY A 77 1.91 -27.01 -3.75
CA GLY A 77 0.56 -27.50 -4.00
C GLY A 77 0.09 -27.23 -5.42
N ALA A 78 -0.87 -28.04 -5.86
CA ALA A 78 -1.33 -27.98 -7.23
C ALA A 78 -2.08 -26.70 -7.55
N SER A 79 -2.70 -26.09 -6.53
CA SER A 79 -3.46 -24.85 -6.72
C SER A 79 -2.69 -23.60 -6.35
N ALA A 80 -1.38 -23.73 -6.11
CA ALA A 80 -0.61 -22.62 -5.53
C ALA A 80 -0.65 -21.36 -6.42
N LEU A 81 -0.48 -21.52 -7.73
CA LEU A 81 -0.48 -20.37 -8.62
C LEU A 81 -1.86 -19.73 -8.70
N ALA A 82 -2.90 -20.55 -8.79
CA ALA A 82 -4.25 -20.01 -8.82
C ALA A 82 -4.58 -19.26 -7.53
N ASN A 83 -4.15 -19.81 -6.40
CA ASN A 83 -4.37 -19.15 -5.12
C ASN A 83 -3.62 -17.82 -5.06
N HIS A 84 -2.38 -17.80 -5.56
CA HIS A 84 -1.60 -16.58 -5.59
C HIS A 84 -2.30 -15.49 -6.41
N ARG A 85 -2.75 -15.88 -7.60
CA ARG A 85 -3.42 -14.92 -8.48
C ARG A 85 -4.72 -14.42 -7.88
N ASN A 86 -5.41 -15.28 -7.14
CA ASN A 86 -6.63 -14.87 -6.47
C ASN A 86 -6.35 -13.82 -5.39
N VAL A 87 -5.29 -14.02 -4.63
CA VAL A 87 -4.90 -13.03 -3.62
C VAL A 87 -4.56 -11.70 -4.29
N CYS A 88 -3.81 -11.75 -5.40
CA CYS A 88 -3.48 -10.52 -6.11
C CYS A 88 -4.73 -9.81 -6.59
N GLN A 89 -5.73 -10.56 -7.07
CA GLN A 89 -6.97 -9.97 -7.52
C GLN A 89 -7.69 -9.27 -6.36
N ILE A 90 -7.69 -9.87 -5.18
CA ILE A 90 -8.32 -9.26 -4.02
C ILE A 90 -7.59 -7.97 -3.63
N VAL A 91 -6.25 -8.01 -3.64
CA VAL A 91 -5.46 -6.81 -3.35
C VAL A 91 -5.82 -5.70 -4.34
N MET A 92 -5.89 -6.05 -5.62
CA MET A 92 -6.23 -5.05 -6.63
C MET A 92 -7.64 -4.49 -6.40
N SER A 93 -8.58 -5.33 -6.00
CA SER A 93 -9.94 -4.86 -5.73
C SER A 93 -9.95 -3.81 -4.62
N VAL A 94 -9.16 -4.04 -3.58
CA VAL A 94 -9.10 -3.11 -2.46
C VAL A 94 -8.44 -1.81 -2.90
N MET A 95 -7.29 -1.90 -3.56
CA MET A 95 -6.51 -0.71 -3.88
C MET A 95 -7.11 0.10 -5.02
N ASP A 96 -7.84 -0.55 -5.92
CA ASP A 96 -8.53 0.17 -6.99
C ASP A 96 -9.79 0.88 -6.50
N ASN A 97 -10.22 0.55 -5.29
CA ASN A 97 -11.40 1.17 -4.71
C ASN A 97 -10.97 2.36 -3.87
N VAL A 98 -11.15 3.56 -4.42
CA VAL A 98 -10.69 4.75 -3.72
C VAL A 98 -11.39 4.92 -2.36
N THR A 99 -12.61 4.41 -2.24
CA THR A 99 -13.31 4.48 -0.96
C THR A 99 -12.57 3.67 0.12
N SER A 100 -12.06 2.49 -0.24
CA SER A 100 -11.32 1.67 0.71
C SER A 100 -10.01 2.35 1.12
N VAL A 101 -9.29 2.90 0.15
CA VAL A 101 -8.03 3.58 0.43
C VAL A 101 -8.29 4.83 1.27
N LYS A 102 -9.33 5.58 0.91
CA LYS A 102 -9.70 6.77 1.66
C LYS A 102 -10.04 6.44 3.11
N ALA A 103 -10.74 5.32 3.33
CA ALA A 103 -11.06 4.91 4.69
C ALA A 103 -9.80 4.66 5.51
N GLY A 104 -8.77 4.10 4.88
CA GLY A 104 -7.50 3.90 5.56
C GLY A 104 -6.87 5.20 6.01
N PHE A 105 -6.90 6.22 5.13
CA PHE A 105 -6.36 7.53 5.50
C PHE A 105 -7.22 8.19 6.57
N THR A 106 -8.53 8.05 6.47
CA THR A 106 -9.43 8.60 7.49
C THR A 106 -9.16 7.97 8.85
N ASN A 107 -8.91 6.67 8.87
CA ASN A 107 -8.60 5.98 10.13
C ASN A 107 -7.37 6.58 10.80
N GLY A 108 -6.35 6.91 10.03
CA GLY A 108 -5.16 7.52 10.60
C GLY A 108 -5.34 8.98 10.98
N GLY A 109 -6.20 9.69 10.28
CA GLY A 109 -6.51 11.08 10.60
C GLY A 109 -5.48 12.09 10.14
N ASP A 110 -4.49 11.67 9.35
CA ASP A 110 -3.38 12.55 8.99
C ASP A 110 -3.46 13.05 7.55
N ALA A 111 -4.29 12.45 6.73
CA ALA A 111 -4.36 12.81 5.32
C ALA A 111 -5.68 12.34 4.74
N THR A 112 -6.00 12.85 3.56
CA THR A 112 -7.16 12.42 2.79
C THR A 112 -6.69 11.97 1.42
N ALA A 113 -7.11 10.79 1.00
CA ALA A 113 -6.79 10.29 -0.34
C ALA A 113 -7.87 10.69 -1.32
N TYR A 114 -7.46 10.97 -2.55
CA TYR A 114 -8.40 11.37 -3.60
C TYR A 114 -8.39 10.43 -4.79
N ASP A 115 -7.35 9.62 -4.94
CA ASP A 115 -7.26 8.73 -6.07
C ASP A 115 -6.26 7.63 -5.74
N SER A 116 -6.45 6.47 -6.36
CA SER A 116 -5.52 5.37 -6.26
C SER A 116 -5.52 4.67 -7.61
N LEU A 117 -4.41 4.76 -8.32
CA LEU A 117 -4.33 4.33 -9.70
C LEU A 117 -3.19 3.35 -9.88
N MET A 118 -3.51 2.15 -10.33
CA MET A 118 -2.49 1.12 -10.58
C MET A 118 -1.62 1.54 -11.75
N THR A 119 -0.30 1.43 -11.59
CA THR A 119 0.63 1.81 -12.64
C THR A 119 1.33 0.62 -13.26
N SER A 120 1.55 -0.45 -12.51
CA SER A 120 2.21 -1.63 -13.08
C SER A 120 2.04 -2.82 -12.16
N ILE A 121 2.22 -4.00 -12.75
CA ILE A 121 2.24 -5.27 -12.03
C ILE A 121 3.46 -6.03 -12.52
N ASP A 122 4.27 -6.52 -11.58
CA ASP A 122 5.44 -7.34 -11.89
C ASP A 122 5.35 -8.64 -11.13
N THR A 123 5.49 -9.76 -11.81
CA THR A 123 5.38 -11.07 -11.18
C THR A 123 6.69 -11.82 -11.28
N GLY A 124 6.90 -12.72 -10.33
CA GLY A 124 8.07 -13.56 -10.34
C GLY A 124 7.88 -14.77 -9.44
N GLN A 125 8.90 -15.60 -9.40
CA GLN A 125 8.87 -16.79 -8.58
C GLN A 125 10.24 -17.01 -7.99
N GLY A 126 10.31 -17.15 -6.68
CA GLY A 126 11.52 -17.52 -5.98
C GLY A 126 11.53 -18.98 -5.62
N ASP A 127 12.46 -19.36 -4.75
CA ASP A 127 12.58 -20.76 -4.33
C ASP A 127 11.41 -21.23 -3.50
N ARG A 128 10.78 -20.31 -2.75
CA ARG A 128 9.74 -20.68 -1.81
C ARG A 128 8.40 -20.00 -2.07
N ALA A 129 8.39 -18.98 -2.90
CA ALA A 129 7.20 -18.14 -3.01
C ALA A 129 6.97 -17.64 -4.41
N PHE A 130 5.71 -17.55 -4.79
CA PHE A 130 5.32 -16.67 -5.88
C PHE A 130 5.34 -15.24 -5.35
N MET A 131 5.77 -14.30 -6.18
CA MET A 131 5.89 -12.90 -5.79
C MET A 131 5.27 -12.02 -6.85
N THR A 132 4.46 -11.08 -6.41
CA THR A 132 3.90 -10.09 -7.32
C THR A 132 4.01 -8.73 -6.65
N SER A 133 4.53 -7.75 -7.38
CA SER A 133 4.54 -6.36 -6.94
C SER A 133 3.51 -5.60 -7.74
N ILE A 134 2.59 -4.96 -7.05
CA ILE A 134 1.56 -4.15 -7.68
C ILE A 134 1.81 -2.72 -7.26
N ASN A 135 2.00 -1.84 -8.24
CA ASN A 135 2.38 -0.46 -7.97
C ASN A 135 1.23 0.48 -8.22
N TYR A 136 1.09 1.45 -7.34
CA TYR A 136 0.00 2.43 -7.39
C TYR A 136 0.52 3.82 -7.20
N ASN A 137 -0.15 4.79 -7.83
CA ASN A 137 -0.01 6.19 -7.48
C ASN A 137 -1.24 6.57 -6.67
N VAL A 138 -1.01 7.01 -5.44
CA VAL A 138 -2.09 7.43 -4.56
C VAL A 138 -1.97 8.93 -4.37
N THR A 139 -3.01 9.66 -4.78
CA THR A 139 -3.03 11.11 -4.62
C THR A 139 -3.64 11.44 -3.28
N LEU A 140 -2.92 12.24 -2.50
CA LEU A 140 -3.37 12.56 -1.15
C LEU A 140 -3.06 13.99 -0.78
N VAL A 141 -3.78 14.47 0.23
CA VAL A 141 -3.57 15.79 0.82
C VAL A 141 -3.37 15.58 2.31
N LEU A 142 -2.26 16.10 2.83
CA LEU A 142 -2.02 16.04 4.27
C LEU A 142 -2.96 16.97 5.01
N SER A 143 -3.34 16.59 6.22
CA SER A 143 -4.15 17.45 7.04
C SER A 143 -3.37 18.73 7.38
N ALA A 144 -4.07 19.73 7.90
CA ALA A 144 -3.42 20.99 8.27
C ALA A 144 -2.31 20.77 9.29
N VAL A 145 -2.51 19.85 10.20
CA VAL A 145 -1.47 19.55 11.19
C VAL A 145 -0.21 18.99 10.53
N UNK A 146 -0.47 18.21 9.69
CA UNK A 146 0.46 17.70 9.12
C UNK A 146 1.25 18.55 8.45
N LEU A 147 0.66 19.29 7.81
CA LEU A 147 1.37 20.28 7.05
C LEU A 147 2.28 21.13 7.94
N LEU A 148 1.76 21.55 9.06
CA LEU A 148 2.56 22.36 9.97
C LEU A 148 3.79 21.61 10.46
N LEU A 149 3.65 20.32 10.67
CA LEU A 149 4.74 19.52 11.19
C LEU A 149 5.81 19.22 10.14
N HIS A 150 5.46 19.31 8.86
CA HIS A 150 6.36 18.94 7.79
C HIS A 150 6.84 20.11 6.92
N ASN A 151 6.47 21.32 7.30
CA ASN A 151 6.95 22.50 6.58
C ASN A 151 8.21 23.10 7.24
#